data_26436fe1b5faee4a54d7e4e2b8365e8e
#
_entry.id   26436fe1b5faee4a54d7e4e2b8365e8e
#
_cell.length_a   1.000
_cell.length_b   1.000
_cell.length_c   1.000
_cell.angle_alpha   90.00
_cell.angle_beta   90.00
_cell.angle_gamma   90.00
#
_symmetry.space_group_name_H-M   'P 1'
#
loop_
_entity.id
_entity.type
_entity.pdbx_description
1 polymer ?
#
loop_
_entity_poly.entity_id
_entity_poly.type
_entity_poly.pdbx_seq_one_letter_code
_entity_poly.pdbx_strand_id
1 'polypeptide(L)'
;MKLATWNVNSLKVRLPHVMQWLETSQTDILCLQELKITDDVFPVNELAMMGYGAIFAGQKTYNGVAILYRQDTVEAPTDIQINLPDFTDEQKRLVAGTFETKAGAIRTICGYFPNGAEVGCDKYAYKLAWLVKLQSFVKEELGKHPQLALLGDYNIAPDDRDVWNPKAWEGNILVSPAERAAFQGLLQLGLSDSFRLFDQPEGLYSWWDYRMLGFQKNHGMRIDHILVSDALKTKVKSAQIDKTPRKWEKPSDHTPYVIEL
;
A
#
# COMPACT_ATOMS: atom_id res chain seq x y z
N MET A 1 5.81 -13.49 10.95
CA MET A 1 6.34 -12.29 10.28
C MET A 1 5.18 -11.43 9.81
N LYS A 2 5.27 -10.10 10.00
CA LYS A 2 4.17 -9.19 9.62
C LYS A 2 4.58 -8.25 8.49
N LEU A 3 3.77 -8.19 7.44
CA LEU A 3 3.86 -7.20 6.38
C LEU A 3 2.66 -6.24 6.48
N ALA A 4 2.87 -4.95 6.31
CA ALA A 4 1.80 -3.96 6.38
C ALA A 4 1.93 -2.87 5.33
N THR A 5 0.80 -2.21 5.03
CA THR A 5 0.74 -1.00 4.24
C THR A 5 -0.09 0.06 4.94
N TRP A 6 0.32 1.32 4.81
CA TRP A 6 -0.40 2.47 5.39
C TRP A 6 -0.12 3.76 4.62
N ASN A 7 -1.12 4.32 3.99
CA ASN A 7 -1.05 5.69 3.51
C ASN A 7 -1.16 6.64 4.71
N VAL A 8 -0.08 7.39 4.98
CA VAL A 8 0.01 8.27 6.16
C VAL A 8 -0.45 9.70 5.91
N ASN A 9 -0.75 10.04 4.66
CA ASN A 9 -1.22 11.39 4.29
C ASN A 9 -0.41 12.50 4.95
N SER A 10 0.90 12.54 4.69
CA SER A 10 1.99 13.33 5.28
C SER A 10 2.69 12.66 6.47
N LEU A 11 3.89 12.15 6.19
CA LEU A 11 4.74 11.54 7.22
C LEU A 11 5.16 12.56 8.29
N LYS A 12 5.44 13.82 7.89
CA LYS A 12 5.77 14.88 8.86
C LYS A 12 4.72 15.03 9.96
N VAL A 13 3.45 14.91 9.61
CA VAL A 13 2.33 15.06 10.56
C VAL A 13 2.10 13.77 11.35
N ARG A 14 2.31 12.60 10.71
CA ARG A 14 1.95 11.28 11.27
C ARG A 14 3.16 10.47 11.73
N LEU A 15 4.37 11.03 11.74
CA LEU A 15 5.55 10.31 12.26
C LEU A 15 5.33 9.77 13.69
N PRO A 16 4.79 10.55 14.64
CA PRO A 16 4.49 10.02 15.98
C PRO A 16 3.51 8.84 15.95
N HIS A 17 2.53 8.85 15.04
CA HIS A 17 1.58 7.75 14.87
C HIS A 17 2.26 6.51 14.29
N VAL A 18 3.12 6.69 13.29
CA VAL A 18 3.89 5.58 12.70
C VAL A 18 4.76 4.93 13.77
N MET A 19 5.49 5.73 14.55
CA MET A 19 6.35 5.23 15.63
C MET A 19 5.55 4.49 16.70
N GLN A 20 4.46 5.08 17.20
CA GLN A 20 3.57 4.45 18.18
C GLN A 20 2.97 3.14 17.66
N TRP A 21 2.57 3.12 16.40
CA TRP A 21 1.99 1.93 15.79
C TRP A 21 3.03 0.82 15.59
N LEU A 22 4.25 1.15 15.16
CA LEU A 22 5.35 0.19 15.03
C LEU A 22 5.75 -0.42 16.37
N GLU A 23 5.78 0.39 17.44
CA GLU A 23 6.08 -0.08 18.79
C GLU A 23 5.08 -1.14 19.28
N THR A 24 3.79 -0.98 18.97
CA THR A 24 2.75 -1.91 19.41
C THR A 24 2.56 -3.08 18.45
N SER A 25 2.60 -2.85 17.15
CA SER A 25 2.36 -3.89 16.13
C SER A 25 3.53 -4.84 15.94
N GLN A 26 4.76 -4.35 16.20
CA GLN A 26 6.01 -5.09 15.93
C GLN A 26 6.06 -5.60 14.48
N THR A 27 5.64 -4.76 13.53
CA THR A 27 5.59 -5.10 12.11
C THR A 27 7.01 -5.21 11.55
N ASP A 28 7.28 -6.26 10.77
CA ASP A 28 8.62 -6.51 10.23
C ASP A 28 8.91 -5.67 8.98
N ILE A 29 7.91 -5.50 8.09
CA ILE A 29 8.00 -4.64 6.89
C ILE A 29 6.74 -3.78 6.82
N LEU A 30 6.90 -2.45 6.76
CA LEU A 30 5.82 -1.48 6.61
C LEU A 30 6.03 -0.62 5.37
N CYS A 31 5.10 -0.70 4.42
CA CYS A 31 5.01 0.17 3.25
C CYS A 31 4.22 1.43 3.57
N LEU A 32 4.81 2.60 3.34
CA LEU A 32 4.17 3.91 3.56
C LEU A 32 3.92 4.61 2.22
N GLN A 33 2.79 5.30 2.12
CA GLN A 33 2.42 6.13 0.98
C GLN A 33 2.07 7.55 1.43
N GLU A 34 2.13 8.49 0.50
CA GLU A 34 1.91 9.92 0.72
C GLU A 34 2.82 10.52 1.80
N LEU A 35 4.12 10.31 1.67
CA LEU A 35 5.11 10.89 2.59
C LEU A 35 5.06 12.42 2.60
N LYS A 36 4.88 13.04 1.42
CA LYS A 36 4.79 14.50 1.20
C LYS A 36 5.99 15.28 1.72
N ILE A 37 7.14 14.63 1.79
CA ILE A 37 8.44 15.18 2.19
C ILE A 37 9.51 14.76 1.17
N THR A 38 10.57 15.54 1.08
CA THR A 38 11.77 15.23 0.28
C THR A 38 12.69 14.26 1.02
N ASP A 39 13.61 13.63 0.30
CA ASP A 39 14.54 12.63 0.86
C ASP A 39 15.45 13.21 1.96
N ASP A 40 15.86 14.48 1.83
CA ASP A 40 16.76 15.18 2.78
C ASP A 40 16.14 15.41 4.17
N VAL A 41 14.81 15.36 4.28
CA VAL A 41 14.07 15.50 5.56
C VAL A 41 13.37 14.22 5.99
N PHE A 42 13.70 13.09 5.36
CA PHE A 42 13.14 11.80 5.78
C PHE A 42 13.71 11.41 7.16
N PRO A 43 12.89 10.97 8.14
CA PRO A 43 13.27 10.77 9.55
C PRO A 43 14.07 9.47 9.77
N VAL A 44 15.22 9.32 9.09
CA VAL A 44 16.06 8.12 9.17
C VAL A 44 16.54 7.86 10.60
N ASN A 45 16.94 8.92 11.33
CA ASN A 45 17.51 8.78 12.67
C ASN A 45 16.44 8.34 13.68
N GLU A 46 15.25 8.92 13.62
CA GLU A 46 14.14 8.59 14.51
C GLU A 46 13.70 7.14 14.33
N LEU A 47 13.63 6.68 13.08
CA LEU A 47 13.29 5.29 12.76
C LEU A 47 14.41 4.32 13.16
N ALA A 48 15.67 4.70 12.96
CA ALA A 48 16.82 3.88 13.36
C ALA A 48 16.89 3.70 14.87
N MET A 49 16.55 4.72 15.68
CA MET A 49 16.45 4.59 17.14
C MET A 49 15.38 3.58 17.58
N MET A 50 14.39 3.29 16.73
CA MET A 50 13.39 2.25 16.96
C MET A 50 13.79 0.88 16.37
N GLY A 51 14.98 0.77 15.80
CA GLY A 51 15.46 -0.46 15.16
C GLY A 51 14.93 -0.69 13.75
N TYR A 52 14.45 0.36 13.07
CA TYR A 52 13.98 0.27 11.68
C TYR A 52 14.95 0.92 10.71
N GLY A 53 15.30 0.19 9.64
CA GLY A 53 15.88 0.75 8.43
C GLY A 53 14.79 1.17 7.44
N ALA A 54 15.16 1.92 6.40
CA ALA A 54 14.22 2.39 5.39
C ALA A 54 14.86 2.48 4.01
N ILE A 55 14.08 2.17 2.97
CA ILE A 55 14.29 2.63 1.59
C ILE A 55 13.10 3.51 1.21
N PHE A 56 13.36 4.61 0.51
CA PHE A 56 12.32 5.60 0.25
C PHE A 56 12.60 6.41 -1.03
N ALA A 57 11.55 7.03 -1.55
CA ALA A 57 11.60 8.01 -2.60
C ALA A 57 10.61 9.12 -2.25
N GLY A 58 11.12 10.22 -1.74
CA GLY A 58 10.33 11.36 -1.28
C GLY A 58 9.99 12.34 -2.39
N GLN A 59 8.93 13.10 -2.18
CA GLN A 59 8.53 14.21 -3.04
C GLN A 59 7.85 15.28 -2.19
N LYS A 60 8.25 16.54 -2.43
CA LYS A 60 7.67 17.67 -1.69
C LYS A 60 6.18 17.83 -2.00
N THR A 61 5.38 18.06 -0.97
CA THR A 61 3.94 18.40 -1.04
C THR A 61 3.02 17.22 -1.44
N TYR A 62 3.43 16.38 -2.37
CA TYR A 62 2.62 15.27 -2.92
C TYR A 62 3.41 13.98 -2.95
N ASN A 63 2.72 12.85 -3.09
CA ASN A 63 3.33 11.54 -3.30
C ASN A 63 4.39 11.15 -2.25
N GLY A 64 5.37 10.35 -2.66
CA GLY A 64 6.42 9.80 -1.80
C GLY A 64 6.01 8.48 -1.19
N VAL A 65 6.92 7.51 -1.27
CA VAL A 65 6.73 6.13 -0.80
C VAL A 65 7.95 5.67 -0.01
N ALA A 66 7.76 4.79 0.97
CA ALA A 66 8.84 4.18 1.72
C ALA A 66 8.52 2.74 2.09
N ILE A 67 9.57 1.93 2.27
CA ILE A 67 9.51 0.63 2.93
C ILE A 67 10.38 0.72 4.17
N LEU A 68 9.76 0.61 5.34
CA LEU A 68 10.45 0.46 6.62
C LEU A 68 10.63 -1.04 6.90
N TYR A 69 11.78 -1.43 7.42
CA TYR A 69 12.06 -2.83 7.77
C TYR A 69 12.74 -2.92 9.13
N ARG A 70 12.32 -3.89 9.95
CA ARG A 70 12.84 -4.10 11.30
C ARG A 70 14.18 -4.85 11.25
N GLN A 71 15.27 -4.18 11.64
CA GLN A 71 16.65 -4.62 11.45
C GLN A 71 17.05 -5.86 12.26
N ASP A 72 16.30 -6.23 13.30
CA ASP A 72 16.54 -7.45 14.08
C ASP A 72 15.91 -8.72 13.46
N THR A 73 15.02 -8.56 12.49
CA THR A 73 14.30 -9.67 11.85
C THR A 73 14.43 -9.71 10.33
N VAL A 74 14.86 -8.62 9.73
CA VAL A 74 14.95 -8.43 8.27
C VAL A 74 16.27 -7.76 7.93
N GLU A 75 17.02 -8.36 7.00
CA GLU A 75 18.26 -7.77 6.50
C GLU A 75 18.01 -6.54 5.60
N ALA A 76 19.05 -5.72 5.43
CA ALA A 76 18.98 -4.58 4.51
C ALA A 76 18.66 -5.07 3.09
N PRO A 77 17.74 -4.39 2.36
CA PRO A 77 17.28 -4.88 1.08
C PRO A 77 18.33 -4.77 -0.02
N THR A 78 18.25 -5.70 -0.95
CA THR A 78 18.96 -5.69 -2.24
C THR A 78 17.99 -5.36 -3.37
N ASP A 79 18.51 -5.22 -4.61
CA ASP A 79 17.71 -4.96 -5.83
C ASP A 79 16.69 -3.82 -5.69
N ILE A 80 17.16 -2.68 -5.15
CA ILE A 80 16.29 -1.52 -4.93
C ILE A 80 15.90 -0.91 -6.27
N GLN A 81 14.59 -0.78 -6.48
CA GLN A 81 13.98 -0.12 -7.64
C GLN A 81 13.17 1.08 -7.17
N ILE A 82 13.39 2.23 -7.79
CA ILE A 82 12.59 3.45 -7.57
C ILE A 82 11.83 3.76 -8.85
N ASN A 83 10.52 3.96 -8.73
CA ASN A 83 9.56 4.14 -9.82
C ASN A 83 9.51 2.95 -10.81
N LEU A 84 8.54 3.00 -11.72
CA LEU A 84 8.39 2.00 -12.77
C LEU A 84 9.49 2.18 -13.82
N PRO A 85 10.19 1.12 -14.24
CA PRO A 85 11.07 1.20 -15.40
C PRO A 85 10.26 1.55 -16.64
N ASP A 86 10.87 2.22 -17.59
CA ASP A 86 10.28 2.60 -18.88
C ASP A 86 8.96 3.40 -18.80
N PHE A 87 8.76 4.07 -17.67
CA PHE A 87 7.68 5.04 -17.47
C PHE A 87 8.28 6.34 -16.95
N THR A 88 8.52 7.28 -17.88
CA THR A 88 9.10 8.57 -17.54
C THR A 88 8.12 9.36 -16.68
N ASP A 89 8.40 9.43 -15.38
CA ASP A 89 7.56 10.09 -14.39
C ASP A 89 8.41 10.69 -13.28
N GLU A 90 8.20 11.96 -13.00
CA GLU A 90 8.85 12.65 -11.87
C GLU A 90 8.19 12.30 -10.53
N GLN A 91 6.96 11.80 -10.55
CA GLN A 91 6.20 11.48 -9.35
C GLN A 91 6.74 10.23 -8.66
N LYS A 92 7.01 10.34 -7.36
CA LYS A 92 7.55 9.25 -6.54
C LYS A 92 6.41 8.38 -6.01
N ARG A 93 6.09 7.32 -6.77
CA ARG A 93 4.93 6.46 -6.54
C ARG A 93 5.26 5.00 -6.27
N LEU A 94 6.49 4.58 -6.49
CA LEU A 94 6.88 3.19 -6.28
C LEU A 94 8.30 3.11 -5.74
N VAL A 95 8.49 2.23 -4.75
CA VAL A 95 9.79 1.74 -4.30
C VAL A 95 9.69 0.24 -4.07
N ALA A 96 10.70 -0.52 -4.48
CA ALA A 96 10.77 -1.95 -4.27
C ALA A 96 12.15 -2.37 -3.77
N GLY A 97 12.19 -3.47 -3.04
CA GLY A 97 13.43 -4.09 -2.56
C GLY A 97 13.22 -5.58 -2.30
N THR A 98 14.29 -6.35 -2.35
CA THR A 98 14.31 -7.76 -1.98
C THR A 98 14.88 -7.90 -0.58
N PHE A 99 14.09 -8.43 0.34
CA PHE A 99 14.39 -8.54 1.76
C PHE A 99 14.66 -9.99 2.15
N GLU A 100 15.83 -10.29 2.70
CA GLU A 100 16.10 -11.58 3.31
C GLU A 100 15.43 -11.65 4.68
N THR A 101 14.65 -12.71 4.87
CA THR A 101 13.85 -12.93 6.08
C THR A 101 13.92 -14.39 6.52
N LYS A 102 13.44 -14.69 7.72
CA LYS A 102 13.30 -16.08 8.19
C LYS A 102 12.35 -16.93 7.32
N ALA A 103 11.47 -16.28 6.54
CA ALA A 103 10.58 -16.96 5.59
C ALA A 103 11.21 -17.12 4.19
N GLY A 104 12.46 -16.70 4.01
CA GLY A 104 13.20 -16.61 2.74
C GLY A 104 13.17 -15.21 2.16
N ALA A 105 13.77 -15.03 0.97
CA ALA A 105 13.77 -13.77 0.26
C ALA A 105 12.35 -13.37 -0.17
N ILE A 106 11.93 -12.15 0.17
CA ILE A 106 10.63 -11.59 -0.23
C ILE A 106 10.87 -10.33 -1.05
N ARG A 107 10.40 -10.32 -2.30
CA ARG A 107 10.30 -9.12 -3.11
C ARG A 107 9.12 -8.29 -2.63
N THR A 108 9.41 -7.14 -2.03
CA THR A 108 8.38 -6.20 -1.53
C THR A 108 8.32 -5.00 -2.46
N ILE A 109 7.13 -4.72 -3.00
CA ILE A 109 6.85 -3.57 -3.85
C ILE A 109 5.84 -2.69 -3.12
N CYS A 110 6.24 -1.46 -2.79
CA CYS A 110 5.39 -0.44 -2.21
C CYS A 110 4.90 0.50 -3.30
N GLY A 111 3.59 0.60 -3.52
CA GLY A 111 2.99 1.45 -4.53
C GLY A 111 2.01 2.47 -3.95
N TYR A 112 2.08 3.71 -4.45
CA TYR A 112 1.05 4.73 -4.32
C TYR A 112 0.41 4.95 -5.70
N PHE A 113 -0.66 4.23 -5.97
CA PHE A 113 -1.33 4.26 -7.27
C PHE A 113 -2.00 5.63 -7.49
N PRO A 114 -1.95 6.19 -8.69
CA PRO A 114 -2.60 7.46 -8.96
C PRO A 114 -4.08 7.45 -8.58
N ASN A 115 -4.57 8.52 -7.96
CA ASN A 115 -5.99 8.63 -7.64
C ASN A 115 -6.86 8.73 -8.92
N GLY A 116 -6.43 9.54 -9.90
CA GLY A 116 -7.14 9.70 -11.18
C GLY A 116 -8.17 10.84 -11.19
N ALA A 117 -8.48 11.44 -10.05
CA ALA A 117 -9.40 12.56 -9.84
C ALA A 117 -10.85 12.29 -10.33
N GLU A 118 -11.10 12.18 -11.62
CA GLU A 118 -12.42 11.98 -12.20
C GLU A 118 -12.30 11.12 -13.48
N VAL A 119 -13.25 10.22 -13.67
CA VAL A 119 -13.28 9.34 -14.86
C VAL A 119 -13.35 10.18 -16.13
N GLY A 120 -12.44 9.88 -17.07
CA GLY A 120 -12.37 10.55 -18.37
C GLY A 120 -11.45 11.79 -18.40
N CYS A 121 -10.90 12.26 -17.28
CA CYS A 121 -9.93 13.36 -17.31
C CYS A 121 -8.48 12.88 -17.56
N ASP A 122 -7.56 13.81 -17.83
CA ASP A 122 -6.14 13.50 -18.09
C ASP A 122 -5.47 12.73 -16.93
N LYS A 123 -5.82 13.02 -15.68
CA LYS A 123 -5.30 12.31 -14.52
C LYS A 123 -5.79 10.86 -14.45
N TYR A 124 -6.99 10.60 -14.95
CA TYR A 124 -7.52 9.25 -15.10
C TYR A 124 -6.80 8.49 -16.20
N ALA A 125 -6.57 9.12 -17.35
CA ALA A 125 -5.79 8.52 -18.44
C ALA A 125 -4.35 8.19 -17.97
N TYR A 126 -3.72 9.09 -17.22
CA TYR A 126 -2.43 8.84 -16.57
C TYR A 126 -2.49 7.64 -15.62
N LYS A 127 -3.52 7.54 -14.77
CA LYS A 127 -3.71 6.38 -13.87
C LYS A 127 -3.76 5.07 -14.65
N LEU A 128 -4.55 5.00 -15.70
CA LEU A 128 -4.68 3.79 -16.50
C LEU A 128 -3.37 3.42 -17.21
N ALA A 129 -2.63 4.39 -17.75
CA ALA A 129 -1.33 4.17 -18.35
C ALA A 129 -0.31 3.65 -17.32
N TRP A 130 -0.30 4.23 -16.10
CA TRP A 130 0.55 3.78 -14.99
C TRP A 130 0.23 2.34 -14.58
N LEU A 131 -1.05 1.97 -14.51
CA LEU A 131 -1.51 0.61 -14.16
C LEU A 131 -1.07 -0.43 -15.19
N VAL A 132 -1.09 -0.10 -16.49
CA VAL A 132 -0.58 -0.97 -17.56
C VAL A 132 0.92 -1.23 -17.37
N LYS A 133 1.70 -0.19 -17.07
CA LYS A 133 3.15 -0.32 -16.82
C LYS A 133 3.45 -1.09 -15.54
N LEU A 134 2.66 -0.87 -14.48
CA LEU A 134 2.76 -1.65 -13.26
C LEU A 134 2.54 -3.15 -13.51
N GLN A 135 1.52 -3.53 -14.29
CA GLN A 135 1.29 -4.93 -14.62
C GLN A 135 2.47 -5.55 -15.35
N SER A 136 3.07 -4.84 -16.30
CA SER A 136 4.28 -5.31 -17.01
C SER A 136 5.45 -5.50 -16.04
N PHE A 137 5.70 -4.53 -15.18
CA PHE A 137 6.75 -4.61 -14.16
C PHE A 137 6.52 -5.78 -13.18
N VAL A 138 5.32 -5.92 -12.65
CA VAL A 138 4.98 -7.00 -11.71
C VAL A 138 5.13 -8.38 -12.37
N LYS A 139 4.75 -8.51 -13.65
CA LYS A 139 4.95 -9.75 -14.41
C LYS A 139 6.43 -10.13 -14.51
N GLU A 140 7.30 -9.18 -14.78
CA GLU A 140 8.76 -9.40 -14.83
C GLU A 140 9.33 -9.77 -13.46
N GLU A 141 8.89 -9.06 -12.41
CA GLU A 141 9.35 -9.31 -11.04
C GLU A 141 8.91 -10.69 -10.53
N LEU A 142 7.69 -11.15 -10.87
CA LEU A 142 7.21 -12.50 -10.55
C LEU A 142 8.05 -13.59 -11.23
N GLY A 143 8.61 -13.32 -12.42
CA GLY A 143 9.53 -14.23 -13.10
C GLY A 143 10.88 -14.37 -12.42
N LYS A 144 11.31 -13.37 -11.64
CA LYS A 144 12.59 -13.33 -10.92
C LYS A 144 12.45 -13.72 -9.45
N HIS A 145 11.32 -13.38 -8.83
CA HIS A 145 11.09 -13.48 -7.40
C HIS A 145 9.82 -14.27 -7.10
N PRO A 146 9.93 -15.59 -6.80
CA PRO A 146 8.76 -16.43 -6.52
C PRO A 146 7.92 -15.94 -5.34
N GLN A 147 8.55 -15.38 -4.30
CA GLN A 147 7.87 -14.77 -3.16
C GLN A 147 7.81 -13.26 -3.35
N LEU A 148 6.67 -12.76 -3.81
CA LEU A 148 6.44 -11.35 -4.08
C LEU A 148 5.19 -10.87 -3.34
N ALA A 149 5.31 -9.68 -2.72
CA ALA A 149 4.20 -8.92 -2.15
C ALA A 149 4.14 -7.53 -2.78
N LEU A 150 2.99 -7.17 -3.33
CA LEU A 150 2.67 -5.84 -3.82
C LEU A 150 1.73 -5.18 -2.81
N LEU A 151 2.24 -4.17 -2.12
CA LEU A 151 1.54 -3.48 -1.03
C LEU A 151 1.32 -2.02 -1.40
N GLY A 152 0.23 -1.43 -0.95
CA GLY A 152 0.06 0.01 -1.12
C GLY A 152 -1.36 0.50 -1.06
N ASP A 153 -1.49 1.80 -1.30
CA ASP A 153 -2.75 2.45 -1.64
C ASP A 153 -2.98 2.34 -3.15
N TYR A 154 -3.92 1.49 -3.51
CA TYR A 154 -4.23 1.23 -4.93
C TYR A 154 -5.19 2.26 -5.52
N ASN A 155 -5.85 3.04 -4.66
CA ASN A 155 -6.92 3.92 -5.09
C ASN A 155 -7.96 3.18 -5.97
N ILE A 156 -8.21 1.89 -5.65
CA ILE A 156 -9.19 1.02 -6.32
C ILE A 156 -9.92 0.19 -5.26
N ALA A 157 -11.24 0.26 -5.25
CA ALA A 157 -12.10 -0.69 -4.55
C ALA A 157 -12.55 -1.76 -5.56
N PRO A 158 -11.99 -2.98 -5.48
CA PRO A 158 -12.12 -3.98 -6.55
C PRO A 158 -13.49 -4.65 -6.64
N ASP A 159 -14.27 -4.60 -5.57
CA ASP A 159 -15.56 -5.28 -5.45
C ASP A 159 -16.58 -4.37 -4.75
N ASP A 160 -17.86 -4.60 -4.96
CA ASP A 160 -18.92 -3.83 -4.31
C ASP A 160 -18.91 -3.97 -2.78
N ARG A 161 -18.44 -5.12 -2.26
CA ARG A 161 -18.22 -5.34 -0.82
C ARG A 161 -17.14 -4.43 -0.22
N ASP A 162 -16.31 -3.82 -1.06
CA ASP A 162 -15.25 -2.91 -0.66
C ASP A 162 -15.69 -1.45 -0.61
N VAL A 163 -16.98 -1.18 -0.80
CA VAL A 163 -17.58 0.15 -0.89
C VAL A 163 -18.80 0.24 0.02
N TRP A 164 -18.89 1.28 0.87
CA TRP A 164 -20.03 1.44 1.78
C TRP A 164 -21.38 1.67 1.08
N ASN A 165 -21.38 2.23 -0.13
CA ASN A 165 -22.59 2.44 -0.94
C ASN A 165 -22.26 2.23 -2.43
N PRO A 166 -22.15 0.99 -2.90
CA PRO A 166 -21.76 0.67 -4.27
C PRO A 166 -22.61 1.37 -5.34
N LYS A 167 -23.92 1.45 -5.10
CA LYS A 167 -24.86 2.06 -6.03
C LYS A 167 -24.59 3.57 -6.23
N ALA A 168 -24.24 4.29 -5.16
CA ALA A 168 -23.92 5.71 -5.24
C ALA A 168 -22.57 5.98 -5.92
N TRP A 169 -21.68 5.00 -5.91
CA TRP A 169 -20.34 5.09 -6.48
C TRP A 169 -20.20 4.47 -7.88
N GLU A 170 -21.24 3.81 -8.38
CA GLU A 170 -21.22 3.15 -9.68
C GLU A 170 -20.68 4.06 -10.79
N GLY A 171 -19.67 3.60 -11.51
CA GLY A 171 -19.02 4.33 -12.61
C GLY A 171 -18.12 5.50 -12.20
N ASN A 172 -18.01 5.81 -10.91
CA ASN A 172 -17.11 6.86 -10.40
C ASN A 172 -15.65 6.38 -10.30
N ILE A 173 -14.76 7.34 -10.02
CA ILE A 173 -13.36 7.07 -9.70
C ILE A 173 -13.25 6.07 -8.53
N LEU A 174 -12.19 5.30 -8.44
CA LEU A 174 -11.90 4.22 -7.49
C LEU A 174 -12.70 2.92 -7.73
N VAL A 175 -13.81 2.97 -8.47
CA VAL A 175 -14.69 1.81 -8.73
C VAL A 175 -15.03 1.63 -10.21
N SER A 176 -14.46 2.43 -11.09
CA SER A 176 -14.75 2.35 -12.52
C SER A 176 -14.42 0.97 -13.10
N PRO A 177 -15.11 0.52 -14.15
CA PRO A 177 -14.84 -0.77 -14.77
C PRO A 177 -13.40 -0.96 -15.21
N ALA A 178 -12.73 0.09 -15.72
CA ALA A 178 -11.34 0.02 -16.16
C ALA A 178 -10.36 -0.14 -14.99
N GLU A 179 -10.61 0.54 -13.85
CA GLU A 179 -9.81 0.38 -12.63
C GLU A 179 -9.96 -1.04 -12.06
N ARG A 180 -11.18 -1.54 -11.95
CA ARG A 180 -11.46 -2.91 -11.50
C ARG A 180 -10.86 -3.95 -12.45
N ALA A 181 -10.91 -3.72 -13.76
CA ALA A 181 -10.27 -4.59 -14.76
C ALA A 181 -8.74 -4.61 -14.58
N ALA A 182 -8.12 -3.47 -14.31
CA ALA A 182 -6.69 -3.39 -14.02
C ALA A 182 -6.30 -4.16 -12.74
N PHE A 183 -7.11 -4.07 -11.69
CA PHE A 183 -6.90 -4.87 -10.47
C PHE A 183 -7.03 -6.38 -10.76
N GLN A 184 -8.05 -6.79 -11.51
CA GLN A 184 -8.19 -8.18 -11.95
C GLN A 184 -7.01 -8.65 -12.81
N GLY A 185 -6.47 -7.77 -13.65
CA GLY A 185 -5.25 -8.04 -14.41
C GLY A 185 -4.04 -8.38 -13.55
N LEU A 186 -3.87 -7.72 -12.40
CA LEU A 186 -2.84 -8.08 -11.41
C LEU A 186 -3.07 -9.48 -10.82
N LEU A 187 -4.31 -9.82 -10.49
CA LEU A 187 -4.64 -11.16 -9.98
C LEU A 187 -4.37 -12.25 -11.03
N GLN A 188 -4.65 -11.98 -12.30
CA GLN A 188 -4.39 -12.91 -13.41
C GLN A 188 -2.90 -13.18 -13.66
N LEU A 189 -2.01 -12.33 -13.15
CA LEU A 189 -0.56 -12.58 -13.18
C LEU A 189 -0.09 -13.66 -12.18
N GLY A 190 -0.96 -14.18 -11.33
CA GLY A 190 -0.64 -15.11 -10.25
C GLY A 190 -0.53 -14.45 -8.87
N LEU A 191 -1.13 -13.28 -8.71
CA LEU A 191 -1.30 -12.65 -7.39
C LEU A 191 -2.66 -12.99 -6.79
N SER A 192 -2.73 -12.99 -5.47
CA SER A 192 -3.96 -13.17 -4.70
C SER A 192 -4.17 -12.00 -3.75
N ASP A 193 -5.40 -11.51 -3.64
CA ASP A 193 -5.78 -10.55 -2.61
C ASP A 193 -5.76 -11.23 -1.23
N SER A 194 -4.77 -10.90 -0.42
CA SER A 194 -4.55 -11.52 0.88
C SER A 194 -5.72 -11.34 1.85
N PHE A 195 -6.50 -10.26 1.71
CA PHE A 195 -7.69 -10.03 2.52
C PHE A 195 -8.81 -11.05 2.22
N ARG A 196 -8.94 -11.43 0.97
CA ARG A 196 -9.96 -12.39 0.49
C ARG A 196 -9.55 -13.85 0.64
N LEU A 197 -8.38 -14.14 1.20
CA LEU A 197 -8.02 -15.50 1.61
C LEU A 197 -8.77 -15.97 2.85
N PHE A 198 -9.40 -15.05 3.58
CA PHE A 198 -10.12 -15.31 4.82
C PHE A 198 -11.57 -14.87 4.68
N ASP A 199 -12.45 -15.52 5.45
CA ASP A 199 -13.82 -15.03 5.62
C ASP A 199 -13.79 -13.78 6.50
N GLN A 200 -14.06 -12.64 5.88
CA GLN A 200 -14.00 -11.33 6.52
C GLN A 200 -15.41 -10.77 6.69
N PRO A 201 -15.74 -10.16 7.84
CA PRO A 201 -16.99 -9.46 7.99
C PRO A 201 -17.13 -8.31 7.00
N GLU A 202 -18.35 -7.97 6.63
CA GLU A 202 -18.65 -6.82 5.79
C GLU A 202 -18.29 -5.48 6.47
N GLY A 203 -18.08 -4.43 5.67
CA GLY A 203 -17.83 -3.08 6.19
C GLY A 203 -16.44 -2.89 6.79
N LEU A 204 -15.48 -3.73 6.45
CA LEU A 204 -14.08 -3.51 6.76
C LEU A 204 -13.43 -2.70 5.65
N TYR A 205 -13.13 -1.45 5.95
CA TYR A 205 -12.54 -0.49 5.03
C TYR A 205 -11.18 -0.03 5.53
N SER A 206 -10.35 0.47 4.62
CA SER A 206 -9.01 1.01 4.91
C SER A 206 -8.94 2.54 4.79
N TRP A 207 -9.93 3.17 4.17
CA TRP A 207 -10.01 4.60 3.92
C TRP A 207 -11.41 5.15 4.20
N TRP A 208 -11.49 6.39 4.72
CA TRP A 208 -12.72 7.18 4.94
C TRP A 208 -12.45 8.66 4.70
N ASP A 209 -13.26 9.31 3.88
CA ASP A 209 -13.19 10.77 3.71
C ASP A 209 -13.31 11.48 5.08
N TYR A 210 -12.51 12.52 5.31
CA TYR A 210 -12.61 13.35 6.51
C TYR A 210 -13.95 14.07 6.62
N ARG A 211 -14.57 14.36 5.48
CA ARG A 211 -15.86 15.07 5.40
C ARG A 211 -17.01 14.16 5.79
N MET A 212 -18.13 14.79 6.16
CA MET A 212 -19.43 14.13 6.40
C MET A 212 -19.42 13.06 7.50
N LEU A 213 -18.44 13.11 8.42
CA LEU A 213 -18.25 12.10 9.47
C LEU A 213 -18.05 10.69 8.90
N GLY A 214 -17.30 10.56 7.80
CA GLY A 214 -17.14 9.31 7.06
C GLY A 214 -16.70 8.15 7.95
N PHE A 215 -15.69 8.35 8.81
CA PHE A 215 -15.22 7.31 9.71
C PHE A 215 -16.26 6.90 10.75
N GLN A 216 -16.91 7.88 11.41
CA GLN A 216 -17.92 7.63 12.44
C GLN A 216 -19.14 6.87 11.91
N LYS A 217 -19.53 7.14 10.67
CA LYS A 217 -20.63 6.46 9.97
C LYS A 217 -20.21 5.17 9.27
N ASN A 218 -18.93 4.87 9.30
CA ASN A 218 -18.31 3.78 8.52
C ASN A 218 -18.59 3.88 7.00
N HIS A 219 -18.65 5.11 6.46
CA HIS A 219 -18.78 5.37 5.03
C HIS A 219 -17.38 5.33 4.38
N GLY A 220 -16.81 4.16 4.26
CA GLY A 220 -15.44 3.94 3.81
C GLY A 220 -15.33 3.06 2.58
N MET A 221 -14.09 2.86 2.16
CA MET A 221 -13.70 1.94 1.09
C MET A 221 -12.44 1.17 1.48
N ARG A 222 -12.33 -0.05 0.98
CA ARG A 222 -11.08 -0.80 1.03
C ARG A 222 -10.31 -0.54 -0.27
N ILE A 223 -9.32 0.34 -0.19
CA ILE A 223 -8.49 0.76 -1.33
C ILE A 223 -6.99 0.56 -1.09
N ASP A 224 -6.61 0.19 0.13
CA ASP A 224 -5.26 -0.27 0.47
C ASP A 224 -5.23 -1.80 0.43
N HIS A 225 -4.28 -2.36 -0.30
CA HIS A 225 -4.22 -3.80 -0.55
C HIS A 225 -2.81 -4.36 -0.34
N ILE A 226 -2.78 -5.66 -0.06
CA ILE A 226 -1.57 -6.49 -0.10
C ILE A 226 -1.89 -7.68 -1.00
N LEU A 227 -1.36 -7.66 -2.22
CA LEU A 227 -1.43 -8.79 -3.13
C LEU A 227 -0.17 -9.64 -2.96
N VAL A 228 -0.34 -10.93 -2.90
CA VAL A 228 0.75 -11.90 -2.67
C VAL A 228 0.82 -12.93 -3.77
N SER A 229 2.03 -13.32 -4.18
CA SER A 229 2.26 -14.40 -5.13
C SER A 229 1.80 -15.76 -4.57
N ASP A 230 1.59 -16.75 -5.43
CA ASP A 230 1.15 -18.09 -5.03
C ASP A 230 2.10 -18.74 -4.01
N ALA A 231 3.41 -18.55 -4.14
CA ALA A 231 4.39 -19.06 -3.19
C ALA A 231 4.25 -18.40 -1.80
N LEU A 232 3.89 -17.12 -1.76
CA LEU A 232 3.71 -16.38 -0.50
C LEU A 232 2.31 -16.62 0.09
N LYS A 233 1.29 -16.77 -0.75
CA LYS A 233 -0.11 -17.02 -0.38
C LYS A 233 -0.25 -18.19 0.61
N THR A 234 0.48 -19.27 0.40
CA THR A 234 0.43 -20.45 1.27
C THR A 234 0.97 -20.21 2.69
N LYS A 235 1.70 -19.12 2.88
CA LYS A 235 2.30 -18.72 4.16
C LYS A 235 1.44 -17.73 4.95
N VAL A 236 0.44 -17.11 4.30
CA VAL A 236 -0.43 -16.11 4.95
C VAL A 236 -1.34 -16.78 5.97
N LYS A 237 -1.23 -16.37 7.24
CA LYS A 237 -1.99 -16.91 8.38
C LYS A 237 -3.14 -16.02 8.81
N SER A 238 -3.02 -14.71 8.60
CA SER A 238 -4.07 -13.74 8.93
C SER A 238 -3.98 -12.49 8.07
N ALA A 239 -5.10 -11.77 7.97
CA ALA A 239 -5.21 -10.48 7.30
C ALA A 239 -6.14 -9.58 8.12
N GLN A 240 -5.67 -8.39 8.51
CA GLN A 240 -6.38 -7.51 9.42
C GLN A 240 -6.25 -6.04 9.02
N ILE A 241 -7.35 -5.31 9.02
CA ILE A 241 -7.38 -3.85 8.95
C ILE A 241 -7.45 -3.31 10.39
N ASP A 242 -6.41 -2.57 10.81
CA ASP A 242 -6.32 -2.01 12.16
C ASP A 242 -6.86 -0.57 12.19
N LYS A 243 -8.08 -0.39 12.67
CA LYS A 243 -8.73 0.92 12.77
C LYS A 243 -8.29 1.75 14.00
N THR A 244 -7.36 1.27 14.80
CA THR A 244 -6.89 1.97 16.02
C THR A 244 -6.34 3.37 15.71
N PRO A 245 -5.45 3.56 14.70
CA PRO A 245 -4.90 4.88 14.39
C PRO A 245 -5.94 5.90 13.91
N ARG A 246 -7.07 5.48 13.38
CA ARG A 246 -8.16 6.38 12.98
C ARG A 246 -8.85 7.08 14.16
N LYS A 247 -8.62 6.60 15.38
CA LYS A 247 -9.18 7.17 16.62
C LYS A 247 -8.22 8.14 17.30
N TRP A 248 -6.98 8.28 16.80
CA TRP A 248 -5.98 9.19 17.36
C TRP A 248 -6.24 10.64 16.93
N GLU A 249 -5.56 11.58 17.57
CA GLU A 249 -5.66 13.00 17.21
C GLU A 249 -5.05 13.23 15.81
N LYS A 250 -5.74 14.00 14.96
CA LYS A 250 -5.32 14.30 13.57
C LYS A 250 -4.87 13.05 12.77
N PRO A 251 -5.71 12.01 12.69
CA PRO A 251 -5.34 10.77 12.05
C PRO A 251 -5.16 10.93 10.53
N SER A 252 -4.49 9.98 9.89
CA SER A 252 -4.62 9.81 8.43
C SER A 252 -6.06 9.42 8.09
N ASP A 253 -6.53 9.72 6.90
CA ASP A 253 -7.82 9.23 6.36
C ASP A 253 -7.77 7.73 6.01
N HIS A 254 -6.57 7.14 5.95
CA HIS A 254 -6.35 5.71 5.86
C HIS A 254 -5.96 5.09 7.21
N THR A 255 -5.99 3.76 7.26
CA THR A 255 -5.56 2.97 8.42
C THR A 255 -4.68 1.80 7.97
N PRO A 256 -3.79 1.26 8.84
CA PRO A 256 -2.93 0.14 8.46
C PRO A 256 -3.72 -1.10 8.05
N TYR A 257 -3.28 -1.75 6.98
CA TYR A 257 -3.64 -3.11 6.63
C TYR A 257 -2.44 -4.03 6.81
N VAL A 258 -2.60 -5.13 7.52
CA VAL A 258 -1.54 -6.04 7.97
C VAL A 258 -1.86 -7.47 7.57
N ILE A 259 -0.85 -8.20 7.12
CA ILE A 259 -0.88 -9.66 7.02
C ILE A 259 0.19 -10.28 7.91
N GLU A 260 -0.05 -11.49 8.38
CA GLU A 260 0.93 -12.34 9.06
C GLU A 260 1.28 -13.55 8.20
N LEU A 261 2.59 -13.80 8.06
CA LEU A 261 3.16 -14.95 7.35
C LEU A 261 3.66 -16.02 8.32
#